data_1104cdc071cd38c88769e42ebc120cc9
#
_entry.id   1104cdc071cd38c88769e42ebc120cc9
#
_cell.length_a   1.000
_cell.length_b   1.000
_cell.length_c   1.000
_cell.angle_alpha   90.00
_cell.angle_beta   90.00
_cell.angle_gamma   90.00
#
_symmetry.space_group_name_H-M   'P 1'
#
loop_
_entity.id
_entity.type
_entity.pdbx_description
1 polymer ?
#
loop_
_entity_poly.entity_id
_entity_poly.type
_entity_poly.pdbx_seq_one_letter_code
_entity_poly.pdbx_strand_id
1 'polypeptide(L)'
;MSLSNLLPTSPVVRVVDLWKEYREDGQVVIQALRGASLEVAPGEVVALFGKSGSGKTALLNMLAGLDRPTRGTVEIDGRNLQALGEEGRTELRRLRLSFVCQFFNLLPTLTAFENVYLALELAGRTDPGAARAALENVGLKGKEGRYPHELSGGEQQRVAVARAIVKEPALILADEPTGNLDTATGDQILQLITRRCREAATSLIMVTHTPLACKYADRILKMVDGVITEDEQCD
;
A
#
# COMPACT_ATOMS: atom_id res chain seq x y z
N MET A 1 2.24 -13.11 37.21
CA MET A 1 0.79 -13.08 37.33
C MET A 1 0.25 -12.05 36.36
N SER A 2 -0.76 -12.42 35.64
CA SER A 2 -1.56 -11.68 34.65
C SER A 2 -0.97 -11.62 33.25
N LEU A 3 -1.14 -12.71 32.54
CA LEU A 3 -1.25 -12.71 31.07
C LEU A 3 -2.59 -12.03 30.75
N SER A 4 -2.56 -10.74 30.50
CA SER A 4 -3.72 -10.02 30.00
C SER A 4 -4.12 -10.64 28.65
N ASN A 5 -5.33 -11.17 28.59
CA ASN A 5 -6.06 -11.59 27.42
C ASN A 5 -5.94 -10.50 26.32
N LEU A 6 -5.00 -10.65 25.43
CA LEU A 6 -5.04 -9.97 24.14
C LEU A 6 -6.18 -10.62 23.36
N LEU A 7 -7.35 -10.00 23.38
CA LEU A 7 -8.37 -10.27 22.39
C LEU A 7 -7.69 -10.14 21.02
N PRO A 8 -7.90 -11.07 20.08
CA PRO A 8 -7.32 -10.94 18.76
C PRO A 8 -7.78 -9.61 18.18
N THR A 9 -6.83 -8.69 17.94
CA THR A 9 -7.12 -7.42 17.29
C THR A 9 -7.69 -7.74 15.93
N SER A 10 -8.86 -7.17 15.60
CA SER A 10 -9.48 -7.38 14.29
C SER A 10 -8.48 -7.05 13.17
N PRO A 11 -8.39 -7.86 12.11
CA PRO A 11 -7.46 -7.60 11.02
C PRO A 11 -7.75 -6.26 10.38
N VAL A 12 -6.70 -5.55 9.93
CA VAL A 12 -6.85 -4.30 9.18
C VAL A 12 -7.34 -4.55 7.76
N VAL A 13 -7.02 -5.71 7.20
CA VAL A 13 -7.52 -6.19 5.91
C VAL A 13 -8.12 -7.57 6.14
N ARG A 14 -9.35 -7.77 5.66
CA ARG A 14 -9.97 -9.08 5.53
C ARG A 14 -10.57 -9.23 4.15
N VAL A 15 -10.13 -10.25 3.43
CA VAL A 15 -10.64 -10.62 2.11
C VAL A 15 -11.14 -12.06 2.18
N VAL A 16 -12.37 -12.27 1.71
CA VAL A 16 -13.01 -13.61 1.75
C VAL A 16 -13.56 -13.96 0.38
N ASP A 17 -13.10 -15.05 -0.19
CA ASP A 17 -13.55 -15.65 -1.46
C ASP A 17 -13.70 -14.60 -2.59
N LEU A 18 -12.64 -13.81 -2.81
CA LEU A 18 -12.68 -12.65 -3.71
C LEU A 18 -12.52 -13.10 -5.16
N TRP A 19 -13.51 -12.78 -5.98
CA TRP A 19 -13.52 -13.04 -7.42
C TRP A 19 -13.58 -11.74 -8.20
N LYS A 20 -12.82 -11.66 -9.29
CA LYS A 20 -12.92 -10.57 -10.25
C LYS A 20 -12.91 -11.09 -11.67
N GLU A 21 -13.99 -10.84 -12.38
CA GLU A 21 -14.16 -11.12 -13.79
C GLU A 21 -14.33 -9.82 -14.56
N TYR A 22 -13.58 -9.65 -15.62
CA TYR A 22 -13.83 -8.61 -16.61
C TYR A 22 -14.61 -9.24 -17.76
N ARG A 23 -15.67 -8.57 -18.19
CA ARG A 23 -16.60 -9.06 -19.22
C ARG A 23 -16.65 -8.07 -20.37
N GLU A 24 -16.72 -8.62 -21.59
CA GLU A 24 -16.99 -7.89 -22.82
C GLU A 24 -18.18 -8.54 -23.49
N ASP A 25 -19.18 -7.76 -23.94
CA ASP A 25 -20.44 -8.25 -24.53
C ASP A 25 -21.12 -9.36 -23.70
N GLY A 26 -21.03 -9.28 -22.37
CA GLY A 26 -21.60 -10.26 -21.46
C GLY A 26 -20.80 -11.54 -21.26
N GLN A 27 -19.74 -11.76 -22.05
CA GLN A 27 -18.84 -12.92 -21.91
C GLN A 27 -17.67 -12.61 -20.99
N VAL A 28 -17.25 -13.58 -20.19
CA VAL A 28 -16.05 -13.47 -19.35
C VAL A 28 -14.82 -13.54 -20.25
N VAL A 29 -14.07 -12.43 -20.32
CA VAL A 29 -12.83 -12.33 -21.07
C VAL A 29 -11.62 -12.65 -20.19
N ILE A 30 -11.62 -12.14 -18.94
CA ILE A 30 -10.52 -12.33 -17.99
C ILE A 30 -11.08 -12.63 -16.61
N GLN A 31 -10.62 -13.72 -15.99
CA GLN A 31 -10.80 -13.99 -14.56
C GLN A 31 -9.52 -13.58 -13.83
N ALA A 32 -9.49 -12.35 -13.33
CA ALA A 32 -8.31 -11.80 -12.69
C ALA A 32 -8.13 -12.28 -11.25
N LEU A 33 -9.22 -12.58 -10.53
CA LEU A 33 -9.20 -13.19 -9.20
C LEU A 33 -10.17 -14.37 -9.15
N ARG A 34 -9.79 -15.44 -8.47
CA ARG A 34 -10.48 -16.74 -8.45
C ARG A 34 -10.59 -17.30 -7.02
N GLY A 35 -11.28 -16.57 -6.12
CA GLY A 35 -11.47 -16.98 -4.74
C GLY A 35 -10.29 -16.64 -3.83
N ALA A 36 -9.59 -15.53 -4.10
CA ALA A 36 -8.51 -15.07 -3.24
C ALA A 36 -9.03 -14.74 -1.84
N SER A 37 -8.34 -15.23 -0.80
CA SER A 37 -8.66 -14.93 0.60
C SER A 37 -7.36 -14.61 1.35
N LEU A 38 -7.40 -13.57 2.19
CA LEU A 38 -6.28 -13.19 3.06
C LEU A 38 -6.77 -12.32 4.22
N GLU A 39 -6.01 -12.33 5.29
CA GLU A 39 -6.14 -11.37 6.40
C GLU A 39 -4.78 -10.72 6.64
N VAL A 40 -4.78 -9.45 7.06
CA VAL A 40 -3.56 -8.72 7.46
C VAL A 40 -3.81 -8.10 8.82
N ALA A 41 -2.93 -8.37 9.75
CA ALA A 41 -3.00 -7.82 11.10
C ALA A 41 -2.58 -6.33 11.13
N PRO A 42 -3.00 -5.55 12.14
CA PRO A 42 -2.50 -4.20 12.34
C PRO A 42 -0.96 -4.17 12.49
N GLY A 43 -0.28 -3.32 11.72
CA GLY A 43 1.17 -3.18 11.74
C GLY A 43 1.94 -4.27 10.99
N GLU A 44 1.26 -5.27 10.43
CA GLU A 44 1.89 -6.35 9.67
C GLU A 44 2.40 -5.88 8.30
N VAL A 45 3.58 -6.34 7.92
CA VAL A 45 4.20 -6.12 6.61
C VAL A 45 4.11 -7.39 5.78
N VAL A 46 3.33 -7.36 4.72
CA VAL A 46 3.10 -8.51 3.82
C VAL A 46 3.71 -8.25 2.46
N ALA A 47 4.49 -9.20 1.95
CA ALA A 47 4.99 -9.19 0.58
C ALA A 47 4.18 -10.16 -0.29
N LEU A 48 3.58 -9.65 -1.37
CA LEU A 48 2.80 -10.43 -2.33
C LEU A 48 3.60 -10.64 -3.61
N PHE A 49 4.00 -11.88 -3.84
CA PHE A 49 4.73 -12.31 -5.03
C PHE A 49 3.81 -12.95 -6.07
N GLY A 50 4.22 -12.88 -7.31
CA GLY A 50 3.56 -13.57 -8.42
C GLY A 50 4.05 -13.06 -9.77
N LYS A 51 3.90 -13.88 -10.81
CA LYS A 51 4.25 -13.51 -12.19
C LYS A 51 3.37 -12.34 -12.68
N SER A 52 3.81 -11.67 -13.74
CA SER A 52 2.93 -10.71 -14.43
C SER A 52 1.64 -11.40 -14.87
N GLY A 53 0.49 -10.74 -14.70
CA GLY A 53 -0.82 -11.31 -14.99
C GLY A 53 -1.40 -12.24 -13.92
N SER A 54 -0.72 -12.50 -12.80
CA SER A 54 -1.25 -13.38 -11.74
C SER A 54 -2.43 -12.81 -10.94
N GLY A 55 -2.81 -11.53 -11.13
CA GLY A 55 -3.93 -10.90 -10.44
C GLY A 55 -3.55 -9.89 -9.34
N LYS A 56 -2.26 -9.64 -9.08
CA LYS A 56 -1.78 -8.76 -8.00
C LYS A 56 -2.35 -7.33 -8.08
N THR A 57 -2.28 -6.71 -9.24
CA THR A 57 -2.84 -5.35 -9.46
C THR A 57 -4.36 -5.35 -9.30
N ALA A 58 -5.06 -6.40 -9.76
CA ALA A 58 -6.49 -6.54 -9.52
C ALA A 58 -6.79 -6.61 -8.02
N LEU A 59 -6.02 -7.39 -7.25
CA LEU A 59 -6.17 -7.46 -5.79
C LEU A 59 -5.93 -6.09 -5.15
N LEU A 60 -4.85 -5.38 -5.51
CA LEU A 60 -4.59 -4.03 -4.99
C LEU A 60 -5.74 -3.07 -5.30
N ASN A 61 -6.31 -3.11 -6.51
CA ASN A 61 -7.45 -2.27 -6.88
C ASN A 61 -8.71 -2.58 -6.06
N MET A 62 -8.94 -3.88 -5.73
CA MET A 62 -10.03 -4.27 -4.82
C MET A 62 -9.79 -3.72 -3.41
N LEU A 63 -8.57 -3.90 -2.85
CA LEU A 63 -8.20 -3.38 -1.53
C LEU A 63 -8.30 -1.86 -1.46
N ALA A 64 -7.99 -1.19 -2.56
CA ALA A 64 -8.09 0.27 -2.69
C ALA A 64 -9.54 0.77 -2.83
N GLY A 65 -10.51 -0.12 -3.07
CA GLY A 65 -11.88 0.27 -3.42
C GLY A 65 -11.97 1.05 -4.74
N LEU A 66 -10.98 0.88 -5.63
CA LEU A 66 -10.95 1.48 -6.97
C LEU A 66 -11.79 0.68 -7.97
N ASP A 67 -11.98 -0.61 -7.70
CA ASP A 67 -12.82 -1.48 -8.51
C ASP A 67 -13.72 -2.32 -7.59
N ARG A 68 -14.72 -3.00 -8.15
CA ARG A 68 -15.69 -3.82 -7.42
C ARG A 68 -15.46 -5.30 -7.72
N PRO A 69 -15.50 -6.17 -6.71
CA PRO A 69 -15.44 -7.60 -6.94
C PRO A 69 -16.70 -8.10 -7.65
N THR A 70 -16.56 -9.20 -8.38
CA THR A 70 -17.69 -9.95 -8.95
C THR A 70 -18.40 -10.76 -7.86
N ARG A 71 -17.63 -11.32 -6.92
CA ARG A 71 -18.11 -12.04 -5.71
C ARG A 71 -17.07 -11.90 -4.59
N GLY A 72 -17.50 -12.24 -3.37
CA GLY A 72 -16.67 -12.17 -2.19
C GLY A 72 -16.73 -10.81 -1.50
N THR A 73 -15.96 -10.64 -0.46
CA THR A 73 -15.97 -9.42 0.36
C THR A 73 -14.57 -8.91 0.64
N VAL A 74 -14.46 -7.59 0.78
CA VAL A 74 -13.26 -6.88 1.21
C VAL A 74 -13.61 -5.97 2.37
N GLU A 75 -12.95 -6.14 3.50
CA GLU A 75 -13.04 -5.25 4.65
C GLU A 75 -11.67 -4.59 4.88
N ILE A 76 -11.69 -3.28 5.05
CA ILE A 76 -10.51 -2.47 5.39
C ILE A 76 -10.82 -1.67 6.64
N ASP A 77 -10.01 -1.80 7.67
CA ASP A 77 -10.15 -1.08 8.93
C ASP A 77 -11.59 -1.22 9.49
N GLY A 78 -12.14 -2.45 9.46
CA GLY A 78 -13.47 -2.80 9.91
C GLY A 78 -14.63 -2.32 9.01
N ARG A 79 -14.35 -1.75 7.84
CA ARG A 79 -15.35 -1.24 6.89
C ARG A 79 -15.48 -2.16 5.69
N ASN A 80 -16.65 -2.70 5.44
CA ASN A 80 -16.95 -3.51 4.24
C ASN A 80 -17.06 -2.61 3.00
N LEU A 81 -16.16 -2.77 2.02
CA LEU A 81 -16.10 -1.91 0.82
C LEU A 81 -17.31 -2.04 -0.09
N GLN A 82 -17.98 -3.21 -0.13
CA GLN A 82 -19.17 -3.44 -0.94
C GLN A 82 -20.37 -2.69 -0.37
N ALA A 83 -20.42 -2.51 0.95
CA ALA A 83 -21.48 -1.75 1.62
C ALA A 83 -21.28 -0.23 1.50
N LEU A 84 -20.05 0.23 1.21
CA LEU A 84 -19.77 1.64 1.02
C LEU A 84 -20.17 2.10 -0.38
N GLY A 85 -20.87 3.25 -0.46
CA GLY A 85 -21.02 3.99 -1.71
C GLY A 85 -19.68 4.57 -2.20
N GLU A 86 -19.67 5.24 -3.35
CA GLU A 86 -18.46 5.85 -3.89
C GLU A 86 -17.85 6.90 -2.95
N GLU A 87 -18.71 7.70 -2.32
CA GLU A 87 -18.30 8.70 -1.34
C GLU A 87 -17.59 8.07 -0.14
N GLY A 88 -18.14 6.99 0.43
CA GLY A 88 -17.53 6.27 1.56
C GLY A 88 -16.21 5.61 1.20
N ARG A 89 -16.07 5.04 -0.02
CA ARG A 89 -14.79 4.53 -0.52
C ARG A 89 -13.77 5.63 -0.72
N THR A 90 -14.20 6.79 -1.23
CA THR A 90 -13.33 7.96 -1.39
C THR A 90 -12.85 8.49 -0.04
N GLU A 91 -13.73 8.55 0.96
CA GLU A 91 -13.36 8.91 2.33
C GLU A 91 -12.34 7.91 2.92
N LEU A 92 -12.57 6.60 2.74
CA LEU A 92 -11.63 5.57 3.19
C LEU A 92 -10.25 5.74 2.56
N ARG A 93 -10.17 5.93 1.22
CA ARG A 93 -8.91 6.22 0.51
C ARG A 93 -8.23 7.49 1.06
N ARG A 94 -9.00 8.52 1.30
CA ARG A 94 -8.51 9.80 1.78
C ARG A 94 -7.89 9.70 3.17
N LEU A 95 -8.52 8.98 4.09
CA LEU A 95 -8.16 8.99 5.51
C LEU A 95 -7.33 7.78 5.95
N ARG A 96 -7.62 6.59 5.39
CA ARG A 96 -7.11 5.33 5.95
C ARG A 96 -6.18 4.55 5.02
N LEU A 97 -6.16 4.86 3.72
CA LEU A 97 -5.35 4.18 2.73
C LEU A 97 -4.29 5.13 2.14
N SER A 98 -3.10 4.60 1.88
CA SER A 98 -2.06 5.30 1.11
C SER A 98 -1.47 4.39 0.04
N PHE A 99 -0.81 5.00 -0.94
CA PHE A 99 -0.21 4.31 -2.07
C PHE A 99 1.25 4.69 -2.23
N VAL A 100 2.08 3.69 -2.56
CA VAL A 100 3.44 3.86 -3.06
C VAL A 100 3.52 3.11 -4.38
N CYS A 101 3.82 3.82 -5.48
CA CYS A 101 3.80 3.26 -6.83
C CYS A 101 5.21 3.15 -7.41
N GLN A 102 5.37 2.27 -8.39
CA GLN A 102 6.62 2.06 -9.12
C GLN A 102 7.14 3.35 -9.80
N PHE A 103 6.25 4.16 -10.39
CA PHE A 103 6.59 5.41 -11.07
C PHE A 103 6.44 6.65 -10.18
N PHE A 104 6.54 6.49 -8.85
CA PHE A 104 6.48 7.54 -7.84
C PHE A 104 5.15 8.31 -7.81
N ASN A 105 4.52 8.57 -8.95
CA ASN A 105 3.26 9.31 -9.13
C ASN A 105 3.27 10.65 -8.38
N LEU A 106 4.41 11.36 -8.44
CA LEU A 106 4.50 12.73 -7.95
C LEU A 106 3.87 13.67 -8.96
N LEU A 107 3.23 14.71 -8.46
CA LEU A 107 2.75 15.81 -9.29
C LEU A 107 3.94 16.67 -9.74
N PRO A 108 4.24 16.74 -11.04
CA PRO A 108 5.49 17.35 -11.53
C PRO A 108 5.50 18.89 -11.35
N THR A 109 4.33 19.49 -11.19
CA THR A 109 4.14 20.93 -10.96
C THR A 109 4.23 21.34 -9.49
N LEU A 110 4.34 20.37 -8.58
CA LEU A 110 4.46 20.58 -7.15
C LEU A 110 5.87 20.21 -6.67
N THR A 111 6.38 20.97 -5.72
CA THR A 111 7.63 20.68 -5.02
C THR A 111 7.51 19.40 -4.17
N ALA A 112 8.62 18.89 -3.63
CA ALA A 112 8.63 17.76 -2.70
C ALA A 112 7.72 18.04 -1.48
N PHE A 113 7.79 19.25 -0.92
CA PHE A 113 6.94 19.64 0.20
C PHE A 113 5.46 19.64 -0.19
N GLU A 114 5.10 20.26 -1.30
CA GLU A 114 3.71 20.37 -1.75
C GLU A 114 3.11 19.01 -2.10
N ASN A 115 3.90 18.10 -2.69
CA ASN A 115 3.46 16.70 -2.92
C ASN A 115 3.09 15.97 -1.61
N VAL A 116 3.85 16.20 -0.54
CA VAL A 116 3.57 15.60 0.77
C VAL A 116 2.43 16.33 1.47
N TYR A 117 2.45 17.67 1.44
CA TYR A 117 1.45 18.48 2.12
C TYR A 117 0.04 18.30 1.53
N LEU A 118 -0.08 18.13 0.22
CA LEU A 118 -1.35 17.84 -0.45
C LEU A 118 -2.07 16.61 0.15
N ALA A 119 -1.31 15.58 0.56
CA ALA A 119 -1.92 14.40 1.19
C ALA A 119 -2.57 14.72 2.55
N LEU A 120 -1.99 15.65 3.31
CA LEU A 120 -2.59 16.16 4.55
C LEU A 120 -3.83 17.01 4.27
N GLU A 121 -3.75 17.95 3.32
CA GLU A 121 -4.88 18.80 2.95
C GLU A 121 -6.07 17.97 2.49
N LEU A 122 -5.84 16.97 1.63
CA LEU A 122 -6.88 16.04 1.21
C LEU A 122 -7.46 15.24 2.39
N ALA A 123 -6.67 14.95 3.42
CA ALA A 123 -7.15 14.32 4.65
C ALA A 123 -7.83 15.30 5.62
N GLY A 124 -7.97 16.59 5.25
CA GLY A 124 -8.56 17.63 6.09
C GLY A 124 -7.64 18.13 7.21
N ARG A 125 -6.32 17.90 7.08
CA ARG A 125 -5.29 18.32 8.04
C ARG A 125 -4.44 19.44 7.42
N THR A 126 -4.29 20.55 8.12
CA THR A 126 -3.46 21.69 7.69
C THR A 126 -2.27 21.83 8.62
N ASP A 127 -1.29 20.94 8.51
CA ASP A 127 -0.09 20.91 9.32
C ASP A 127 1.18 20.91 8.45
N PRO A 128 1.71 22.11 8.09
CA PRO A 128 2.95 22.21 7.33
C PRO A 128 4.17 21.64 8.08
N GLY A 129 4.14 21.62 9.42
CA GLY A 129 5.19 21.05 10.26
C GLY A 129 5.28 19.54 10.07
N ALA A 130 4.15 18.84 10.05
CA ALA A 130 4.10 17.40 9.80
C ALA A 130 4.64 17.03 8.41
N ALA A 131 4.34 17.84 7.38
CA ALA A 131 4.87 17.58 6.03
C ALA A 131 6.40 17.75 5.97
N ARG A 132 6.96 18.77 6.62
CA ARG A 132 8.42 18.93 6.72
C ARG A 132 9.07 17.81 7.52
N ALA A 133 8.50 17.46 8.65
CA ALA A 133 8.97 16.33 9.48
C ALA A 133 8.95 15.02 8.70
N ALA A 134 7.90 14.76 7.88
CA ALA A 134 7.83 13.58 7.04
C ALA A 134 8.98 13.53 6.01
N LEU A 135 9.32 14.66 5.36
CA LEU A 135 10.46 14.75 4.46
C LEU A 135 11.80 14.56 5.18
N GLU A 136 11.99 15.17 6.34
CA GLU A 136 13.21 14.98 7.15
C GLU A 136 13.37 13.50 7.57
N ASN A 137 12.28 12.87 7.96
CA ASN A 137 12.23 11.46 8.35
C ASN A 137 12.59 10.47 7.25
N VAL A 138 12.47 10.87 5.99
CA VAL A 138 12.93 10.07 4.83
C VAL A 138 14.28 10.54 4.29
N GLY A 139 14.97 11.44 5.00
CA GLY A 139 16.32 11.92 4.64
C GLY A 139 16.33 12.98 3.54
N LEU A 140 15.26 13.77 3.40
CA LEU A 140 15.15 14.83 2.40
C LEU A 140 15.15 16.26 3.00
N LYS A 141 15.75 16.41 4.20
CA LYS A 141 15.97 17.74 4.80
C LYS A 141 16.75 18.65 3.85
N GLY A 142 16.25 19.86 3.62
CA GLY A 142 16.84 20.86 2.71
C GLY A 142 16.49 20.64 1.22
N LYS A 143 15.62 19.67 0.91
CA LYS A 143 15.12 19.40 -0.45
C LYS A 143 13.63 19.67 -0.62
N GLU A 144 13.00 20.33 0.34
CA GLU A 144 11.56 20.59 0.39
C GLU A 144 11.05 21.37 -0.81
N GLY A 145 11.86 22.35 -1.29
CA GLY A 145 11.54 23.20 -2.43
C GLY A 145 11.89 22.61 -3.79
N ARG A 146 12.44 21.40 -3.87
CA ARG A 146 12.80 20.76 -5.14
C ARG A 146 11.57 20.19 -5.84
N TYR A 147 11.53 20.37 -7.16
CA TYR A 147 10.54 19.72 -8.02
C TYR A 147 10.97 18.28 -8.36
N PRO A 148 10.04 17.39 -8.76
CA PRO A 148 10.38 16.00 -9.10
C PRO A 148 11.53 15.86 -10.11
N HIS A 149 11.58 16.70 -11.13
CA HIS A 149 12.64 16.66 -12.15
C HIS A 149 14.04 17.08 -11.64
N GLU A 150 14.12 17.68 -10.45
CA GLU A 150 15.37 18.06 -9.78
C GLU A 150 15.85 17.01 -8.77
N LEU A 151 15.10 15.91 -8.61
CA LEU A 151 15.35 14.83 -7.66
C LEU A 151 15.77 13.56 -8.40
N SER A 152 16.73 12.81 -7.82
CA SER A 152 17.02 11.45 -8.29
C SER A 152 15.83 10.51 -8.11
N GLY A 153 15.81 9.37 -8.81
CA GLY A 153 14.73 8.39 -8.68
C GLY A 153 14.53 7.91 -7.24
N GLY A 154 15.61 7.65 -6.51
CA GLY A 154 15.54 7.28 -5.10
C GLY A 154 14.99 8.40 -4.21
N GLU A 155 15.30 9.66 -4.50
CA GLU A 155 14.75 10.82 -3.78
C GLU A 155 13.25 11.01 -4.10
N GLN A 156 12.86 10.84 -5.36
CA GLN A 156 11.44 10.87 -5.74
C GLN A 156 10.66 9.78 -5.00
N GLN A 157 11.21 8.57 -4.88
CA GLN A 157 10.58 7.49 -4.13
C GLN A 157 10.49 7.82 -2.63
N ARG A 158 11.52 8.46 -2.05
CA ARG A 158 11.46 8.95 -0.67
C ARG A 158 10.35 9.98 -0.47
N VAL A 159 10.14 10.90 -1.43
CA VAL A 159 8.99 11.82 -1.41
C VAL A 159 7.67 11.05 -1.45
N ALA A 160 7.54 10.03 -2.32
CA ALA A 160 6.35 9.19 -2.41
C ALA A 160 6.08 8.43 -1.10
N VAL A 161 7.12 7.92 -0.44
CA VAL A 161 7.01 7.31 0.89
C VAL A 161 6.58 8.34 1.94
N ALA A 162 7.20 9.53 1.98
CA ALA A 162 6.80 10.60 2.90
C ALA A 162 5.32 10.98 2.71
N ARG A 163 4.88 11.14 1.46
CA ARG A 163 3.48 11.40 1.11
C ARG A 163 2.54 10.29 1.59
N ALA A 164 2.98 9.04 1.52
CA ALA A 164 2.16 7.91 1.95
C ALA A 164 1.99 7.85 3.47
N ILE A 165 3.03 8.16 4.24
CA ILE A 165 3.02 8.02 5.72
C ILE A 165 2.49 9.25 6.46
N VAL A 166 2.55 10.45 5.86
CA VAL A 166 2.31 11.73 6.54
C VAL A 166 0.91 11.86 7.15
N LYS A 167 -0.08 11.20 6.57
CA LYS A 167 -1.47 11.21 7.08
C LYS A 167 -1.77 10.09 8.07
N GLU A 168 -0.78 9.25 8.43
CA GLU A 168 -0.90 8.14 9.36
C GLU A 168 -2.00 7.13 8.95
N PRO A 169 -1.89 6.53 7.76
CA PRO A 169 -2.91 5.60 7.28
C PRO A 169 -2.92 4.30 8.09
N ALA A 170 -4.05 3.57 8.06
CA ALA A 170 -4.11 2.21 8.61
C ALA A 170 -3.38 1.21 7.70
N LEU A 171 -3.41 1.44 6.38
CA LEU A 171 -2.84 0.55 5.38
C LEU A 171 -2.13 1.33 4.27
N ILE A 172 -0.92 0.90 3.94
CA ILE A 172 -0.20 1.31 2.72
C ILE A 172 -0.24 0.16 1.72
N LEU A 173 -0.64 0.46 0.50
CA LEU A 173 -0.56 -0.43 -0.66
C LEU A 173 0.62 0.01 -1.52
N ALA A 174 1.63 -0.84 -1.66
CA ALA A 174 2.81 -0.56 -2.46
C ALA A 174 2.84 -1.47 -3.69
N ASP A 175 2.84 -0.88 -4.88
CA ASP A 175 2.94 -1.58 -6.16
C ASP A 175 4.33 -1.38 -6.73
N GLU A 176 5.16 -2.44 -6.69
CA GLU A 176 6.56 -2.46 -7.15
C GLU A 176 7.38 -1.26 -6.65
N PRO A 177 7.44 -0.99 -5.32
CA PRO A 177 7.99 0.26 -4.77
C PRO A 177 9.48 0.49 -5.09
N THR A 178 10.17 -0.51 -5.63
CA THR A 178 11.59 -0.45 -5.99
C THR A 178 11.87 -0.81 -7.44
N GLY A 179 10.83 -1.04 -8.25
CA GLY A 179 10.96 -1.56 -9.61
C GLY A 179 11.77 -0.66 -10.59
N ASN A 180 11.88 0.64 -10.29
CA ASN A 180 12.64 1.60 -11.10
C ASN A 180 13.96 2.07 -10.46
N LEU A 181 14.44 1.36 -9.43
CA LEU A 181 15.63 1.72 -8.67
C LEU A 181 16.71 0.65 -8.82
N ASP A 182 17.96 1.06 -8.68
CA ASP A 182 19.05 0.10 -8.50
C ASP A 182 18.92 -0.67 -7.18
N THR A 183 19.58 -1.82 -7.09
CA THR A 183 19.43 -2.75 -5.97
C THR A 183 19.76 -2.11 -4.62
N ALA A 184 20.81 -1.28 -4.54
CA ALA A 184 21.24 -0.65 -3.28
C ALA A 184 20.23 0.41 -2.83
N THR A 185 19.76 1.25 -3.75
CA THR A 185 18.70 2.23 -3.49
C THR A 185 17.39 1.54 -3.13
N GLY A 186 17.06 0.46 -3.84
CA GLY A 186 15.86 -0.36 -3.56
C GLY A 186 15.87 -0.94 -2.15
N ASP A 187 17.01 -1.50 -1.69
CA ASP A 187 17.16 -2.02 -0.32
C ASP A 187 16.93 -0.91 0.73
N GLN A 188 17.49 0.28 0.51
CA GLN A 188 17.28 1.44 1.39
C GLN A 188 15.81 1.89 1.45
N ILE A 189 15.09 1.86 0.31
CA ILE A 189 13.68 2.22 0.26
C ILE A 189 12.81 1.19 1.00
N LEU A 190 13.07 -0.11 0.79
CA LEU A 190 12.35 -1.18 1.53
C LEU A 190 12.58 -1.06 3.03
N GLN A 191 13.82 -0.89 3.46
CA GLN A 191 14.16 -0.67 4.86
C GLN A 191 13.45 0.57 5.43
N LEU A 192 13.43 1.67 4.67
CA LEU A 192 12.80 2.91 5.08
C LEU A 192 11.30 2.75 5.28
N ILE A 193 10.58 2.25 4.25
CA ILE A 193 9.12 2.13 4.32
C ILE A 193 8.68 1.16 5.42
N THR A 194 9.32 0.00 5.53
CA THR A 194 8.96 -1.01 6.55
C THR A 194 9.24 -0.51 7.96
N ARG A 195 10.39 0.13 8.20
CA ARG A 195 10.68 0.76 9.47
C ARG A 195 9.62 1.80 9.84
N ARG A 196 9.26 2.68 8.90
CA ARG A 196 8.25 3.74 9.17
C ARG A 196 6.86 3.16 9.42
N CYS A 197 6.49 2.08 8.71
CA CYS A 197 5.23 1.37 8.96
C CYS A 197 5.19 0.78 10.37
N ARG A 198 6.28 0.12 10.81
CA ARG A 198 6.37 -0.45 12.16
C ARG A 198 6.32 0.63 13.26
N GLU A 199 7.05 1.75 13.08
CA GLU A 199 7.04 2.88 14.03
C GLU A 199 5.65 3.50 14.19
N ALA A 200 4.84 3.51 13.14
CA ALA A 200 3.48 4.10 13.12
C ALA A 200 2.36 3.08 13.32
N ALA A 201 2.68 1.80 13.55
CA ALA A 201 1.72 0.69 13.56
C ALA A 201 0.83 0.64 12.30
N THR A 202 1.34 1.10 11.17
CA THR A 202 0.69 1.06 9.86
C THR A 202 0.98 -0.27 9.20
N SER A 203 -0.05 -0.94 8.66
CA SER A 203 0.14 -2.17 7.89
C SER A 203 0.60 -1.86 6.46
N LEU A 204 1.36 -2.79 5.87
CA LEU A 204 1.90 -2.63 4.52
C LEU A 204 1.65 -3.90 3.70
N ILE A 205 1.05 -3.76 2.52
CA ILE A 205 1.02 -4.82 1.50
C ILE A 205 1.89 -4.36 0.35
N MET A 206 2.98 -5.08 0.08
CA MET A 206 3.89 -4.82 -1.04
C MET A 206 3.70 -5.86 -2.13
N VAL A 207 3.26 -5.45 -3.30
CA VAL A 207 3.37 -6.27 -4.52
C VAL A 207 4.77 -6.09 -5.08
N THR A 208 5.48 -7.18 -5.29
CA THR A 208 6.85 -7.13 -5.80
C THR A 208 7.28 -8.44 -6.44
N HIS A 209 8.31 -8.37 -7.28
CA HIS A 209 9.03 -9.52 -7.81
C HIS A 209 10.48 -9.61 -7.28
N THR A 210 10.91 -8.62 -6.47
CA THR A 210 12.26 -8.62 -5.92
C THR A 210 12.38 -9.49 -4.66
N PRO A 211 13.30 -10.45 -4.60
CA PRO A 211 13.55 -11.26 -3.40
C PRO A 211 13.97 -10.44 -2.17
N LEU A 212 14.46 -9.21 -2.38
CA LEU A 212 14.84 -8.31 -1.27
C LEU A 212 13.67 -8.03 -0.31
N ALA A 213 12.43 -8.07 -0.81
CA ALA A 213 11.25 -7.82 0.03
C ALA A 213 11.10 -8.86 1.15
N CYS A 214 11.55 -10.11 0.94
CA CYS A 214 11.50 -11.17 1.96
C CYS A 214 12.27 -10.81 3.24
N LYS A 215 13.34 -10.01 3.10
CA LYS A 215 14.15 -9.54 4.24
C LYS A 215 13.40 -8.60 5.18
N TYR A 216 12.35 -7.97 4.70
CA TYR A 216 11.65 -6.90 5.39
C TYR A 216 10.20 -7.23 5.72
N ALA A 217 9.61 -8.23 5.07
CA ALA A 217 8.24 -8.68 5.29
C ALA A 217 8.16 -9.59 6.53
N ASP A 218 7.03 -9.52 7.22
CA ASP A 218 6.70 -10.45 8.30
C ASP A 218 6.07 -11.72 7.72
N ARG A 219 5.46 -11.61 6.51
CA ARG A 219 4.79 -12.71 5.82
C ARG A 219 4.88 -12.56 4.30
N ILE A 220 5.00 -13.69 3.63
CA ILE A 220 5.05 -13.79 2.17
C ILE A 220 3.79 -14.49 1.68
N LEU A 221 3.12 -13.86 0.73
CA LEU A 221 2.03 -14.45 -0.04
C LEU A 221 2.47 -14.68 -1.48
N LYS A 222 2.06 -15.80 -2.06
CA LYS A 222 2.28 -16.07 -3.47
C LYS A 222 0.96 -16.17 -4.22
N MET A 223 0.86 -15.43 -5.30
CA MET A 223 -0.34 -15.43 -6.15
C MET A 223 -0.05 -16.07 -7.50
N VAL A 224 -0.87 -17.03 -7.87
CA VAL A 224 -0.84 -17.71 -9.17
C VAL A 224 -2.26 -17.73 -9.74
N ASP A 225 -2.43 -17.24 -10.96
CA ASP A 225 -3.70 -17.27 -11.72
C ASP A 225 -4.94 -16.83 -10.91
N GLY A 226 -4.78 -15.74 -10.14
CA GLY A 226 -5.86 -15.14 -9.35
C GLY A 226 -6.13 -15.81 -8.00
N VAL A 227 -5.31 -16.77 -7.58
CA VAL A 227 -5.41 -17.49 -6.30
C VAL A 227 -4.18 -17.25 -5.46
N ILE A 228 -4.34 -17.08 -4.14
CA ILE A 228 -3.23 -17.11 -3.19
C ILE A 228 -2.92 -18.58 -2.89
N THR A 229 -1.74 -19.03 -3.28
CA THR A 229 -1.33 -20.45 -3.23
C THR A 229 -0.37 -20.76 -2.10
N GLU A 230 0.37 -19.78 -1.61
CA GLU A 230 1.32 -19.91 -0.51
C GLU A 230 1.12 -18.74 0.45
N ASP A 231 1.22 -19.00 1.74
CA ASP A 231 1.08 -18.04 2.84
C ASP A 231 2.07 -18.47 3.94
N GLU A 232 3.24 -17.84 3.94
CA GLU A 232 4.38 -18.22 4.79
C GLU A 232 4.80 -17.08 5.69
N GLN A 233 4.98 -17.37 6.99
CA GLN A 233 5.62 -16.45 7.92
C GLN A 233 7.11 -16.33 7.63
N CYS A 234 7.67 -15.14 7.77
CA CYS A 234 9.11 -14.92 7.73
C CYS A 234 9.67 -14.95 9.16
N ASP A 235 10.73 -15.73 9.35
CA ASP A 235 11.45 -15.83 10.65
C ASP A 235 12.29 -14.55 10.94
#